data_1f44d6def3c72733fc3e63c8803e40f3
#
_entry.id   1f44d6def3c72733fc3e63c8803e40f3
#
_cell.length_a   1.000
_cell.length_b   1.000
_cell.length_c   1.000
_cell.angle_alpha   90.00
_cell.angle_beta   90.00
_cell.angle_gamma   90.00
#
_symmetry.space_group_name_H-M   'P 1'
#
loop_
_entity.id
_entity.type
_entity.pdbx_description
1 polymer ?
#
loop_
_entity_poly.entity_id
_entity_poly.type
_entity_poly.pdbx_seq_one_letter_code
_entity_poly.pdbx_strand_id
1 'polypeptide(L)'
;MANVYVVAKMLIRALPYLVFEKFGQAYPLPTKSTKAAKFRRFESLDATPTELTEGVTPTAQTFTVTDIEATVHQYGNLVTMTDVLLDTNDSPVMEQVTQIVGEQAAETVERMRIGVLLGGTNVEYANGTSRAEVNTPISLPLQRRITRKLKNQKARMITDSIKSTPRFYTESVAPCFVAVCHPDCEADIRSMPHFIDVKDYGNAGPWENEIGAVEGVRYLFTTLMKSWPNEGGNKTNTAGDTMVSTAGTKADVYPILFLAKDAYGLVPLKGAESLTPVIINPSHTESDPLAQRAHVAWKTMQTCVILNQAWMVRAEVAVTAY
;
A
#
# COMPACT_ATOMS: atom_id res chain seq x y z
N MET A 1 22.23 23.08 8.80
CA MET A 1 22.83 21.92 8.09
C MET A 1 22.55 20.58 8.78
N ALA A 2 22.45 20.51 10.11
CA ALA A 2 22.14 19.25 10.83
C ALA A 2 20.81 18.59 10.44
N ASN A 3 19.75 19.37 10.23
CA ASN A 3 18.41 18.83 9.93
C ASN A 3 18.32 18.09 8.59
N VAL A 4 19.04 18.50 7.56
CA VAL A 4 19.00 17.84 6.23
C VAL A 4 19.67 16.47 6.29
N TYR A 5 20.79 16.33 6.99
CA TYR A 5 21.50 15.05 7.15
C TYR A 5 20.66 14.03 7.94
N VAL A 6 19.99 14.50 8.97
CA VAL A 6 19.11 13.67 9.82
C VAL A 6 17.88 13.19 9.04
N VAL A 7 17.25 14.06 8.25
CA VAL A 7 16.12 13.68 7.37
C VAL A 7 16.54 12.59 6.39
N ALA A 8 17.72 12.70 5.79
CA ALA A 8 18.23 11.68 4.87
C ALA A 8 18.41 10.32 5.57
N LYS A 9 18.99 10.27 6.78
CA LYS A 9 19.15 9.02 7.56
C LYS A 9 17.81 8.40 7.96
N MET A 10 16.83 9.20 8.36
CA MET A 10 15.47 8.72 8.66
C MET A 10 14.82 8.07 7.44
N LEU A 11 14.94 8.69 6.27
CA LEU A 11 14.33 8.20 5.02
C LEU A 11 14.93 6.88 4.54
N ILE A 12 16.24 6.68 4.66
CA ILE A 12 16.91 5.46 4.21
C ILE A 12 16.33 4.21 4.91
N ARG A 13 16.04 4.29 6.20
CA ARG A 13 15.49 3.16 6.97
C ARG A 13 13.98 3.00 6.79
N ALA A 14 13.30 4.07 6.40
CA ALA A 14 11.85 4.08 6.16
C ALA A 14 11.44 3.46 4.81
N LEU A 15 12.27 3.60 3.78
CA LEU A 15 11.96 3.19 2.40
C LEU A 15 11.49 1.73 2.23
N PRO A 16 12.08 0.70 2.91
CA PRO A 16 11.63 -0.68 2.74
C PRO A 16 10.20 -0.95 3.18
N TYR A 17 9.63 -0.10 4.04
CA TYR A 17 8.27 -0.27 4.56
C TYR A 17 7.20 0.36 3.68
N LEU A 18 7.55 1.30 2.81
CA LEU A 18 6.61 2.08 2.00
C LEU A 18 6.32 1.39 0.66
N VAL A 19 5.40 0.43 0.65
CA VAL A 19 4.99 -0.31 -0.55
C VAL A 19 3.87 0.42 -1.30
N PHE A 20 2.83 0.89 -0.58
CA PHE A 20 1.66 1.50 -1.21
C PHE A 20 1.88 2.94 -1.72
N GLU A 21 3.01 3.55 -1.41
CA GLU A 21 3.34 4.87 -1.94
C GLU A 21 3.58 4.86 -3.45
N LYS A 22 4.11 3.75 -3.97
CA LYS A 22 4.54 3.61 -5.37
C LYS A 22 3.36 3.49 -6.36
N PHE A 23 2.19 3.03 -5.91
CA PHE A 23 1.07 2.65 -6.80
C PHE A 23 -0.16 3.54 -6.68
N GLY A 24 -0.20 4.43 -5.69
CA GLY A 24 -1.28 5.37 -5.47
C GLY A 24 -1.17 6.64 -6.32
N GLN A 25 -2.31 7.23 -6.65
CA GLN A 25 -2.34 8.56 -7.27
C GLN A 25 -2.00 9.61 -6.22
N ALA A 26 -0.84 10.23 -6.31
CA ALA A 26 -0.44 11.29 -5.40
C ALA A 26 -1.13 12.61 -5.75
N TYR A 27 -1.77 13.24 -4.79
CA TYR A 27 -2.38 14.58 -4.90
C TYR A 27 -1.94 15.45 -3.71
N PRO A 28 -0.76 16.07 -3.80
CA PRO A 28 -0.25 16.90 -2.71
C PRO A 28 -1.08 18.15 -2.53
N LEU A 29 -1.53 18.40 -1.29
CA LEU A 29 -2.23 19.64 -0.94
C LEU A 29 -1.23 20.77 -0.68
N PRO A 30 -1.50 21.97 -1.23
CA PRO A 30 -0.70 23.16 -0.90
C PRO A 30 -0.93 23.59 0.55
N THR A 31 0.07 24.25 1.12
CA THR A 31 -0.05 24.86 2.45
C THR A 31 -1.02 26.05 2.44
N LYS A 32 -1.66 26.30 3.59
CA LYS A 32 -2.57 27.45 3.79
C LYS A 32 -3.82 27.45 2.90
N SER A 33 -4.20 26.30 2.33
CA SER A 33 -5.38 26.17 1.47
C SER A 33 -6.53 25.49 2.22
N THR A 34 -6.59 24.15 2.19
CA THR A 34 -7.69 23.40 2.78
C THR A 34 -7.16 22.11 3.45
N LYS A 35 -7.98 21.53 4.34
CA LYS A 35 -7.72 20.20 4.94
C LYS A 35 -8.34 19.06 4.15
N ALA A 36 -9.11 19.34 3.11
CA ALA A 36 -9.80 18.35 2.32
C ALA A 36 -9.34 18.41 0.87
N ALA A 37 -9.02 17.25 0.29
CA ALA A 37 -8.83 17.06 -1.14
C ALA A 37 -10.13 16.52 -1.73
N LYS A 38 -10.49 16.98 -2.91
CA LYS A 38 -11.66 16.52 -3.64
C LYS A 38 -11.22 15.90 -4.95
N PHE A 39 -11.41 14.59 -5.06
CA PHE A 39 -11.19 13.86 -6.31
C PHE A 39 -12.49 13.78 -7.08
N ARG A 40 -12.46 14.23 -8.33
CA ARG A 40 -13.64 14.24 -9.19
C ARG A 40 -13.50 13.22 -10.31
N ARG A 41 -14.47 12.32 -10.41
CA ARG A 41 -14.56 11.32 -11.47
C ARG A 41 -15.79 11.60 -12.33
N PHE A 42 -15.57 11.68 -13.62
CA PHE A 42 -16.66 11.71 -14.61
C PHE A 42 -16.99 10.28 -15.01
N GLU A 43 -18.26 9.90 -14.87
CA GLU A 43 -18.72 8.59 -15.31
C GLU A 43 -18.77 8.52 -16.83
N SER A 44 -18.51 7.33 -17.40
CA SER A 44 -18.60 7.13 -18.85
C SER A 44 -20.05 7.26 -19.30
N LEU A 45 -20.26 7.90 -20.45
CA LEU A 45 -21.57 7.94 -21.10
C LEU A 45 -21.93 6.56 -21.65
N ASP A 46 -23.24 6.32 -21.83
CA ASP A 46 -23.72 5.13 -22.52
C ASP A 46 -23.28 5.17 -23.98
N ALA A 47 -22.61 4.12 -24.43
CA ALA A 47 -22.09 3.98 -25.80
C ALA A 47 -23.02 3.16 -26.69
N THR A 48 -24.30 2.99 -26.32
CA THR A 48 -25.28 2.31 -27.13
C THR A 48 -25.50 3.10 -28.44
N PRO A 49 -25.28 2.50 -29.61
CA PRO A 49 -25.51 3.18 -30.88
C PRO A 49 -26.96 3.63 -31.02
N THR A 50 -27.16 4.93 -31.26
CA THR A 50 -28.50 5.49 -31.52
C THR A 50 -28.54 5.90 -32.97
N GLU A 51 -29.49 5.34 -33.73
CA GLU A 51 -29.74 5.71 -35.11
C GLU A 51 -30.40 7.11 -35.16
N LEU A 52 -29.82 7.98 -35.98
CA LEU A 52 -30.32 9.35 -36.12
C LEU A 52 -31.36 9.42 -37.24
N THR A 53 -32.52 10.02 -36.96
CA THR A 53 -33.53 10.31 -37.95
C THR A 53 -33.28 11.69 -38.55
N GLU A 54 -33.33 11.80 -39.87
CA GLU A 54 -33.11 13.06 -40.58
C GLU A 54 -34.12 14.14 -40.14
N GLY A 55 -33.60 15.31 -39.75
CA GLY A 55 -34.38 16.45 -39.29
C GLY A 55 -34.85 16.36 -37.84
N VAL A 56 -34.52 15.33 -37.08
CA VAL A 56 -34.88 15.17 -35.66
C VAL A 56 -33.67 15.32 -34.76
N THR A 57 -33.72 16.23 -33.79
CA THR A 57 -32.67 16.40 -32.81
C THR A 57 -32.68 15.22 -31.84
N PRO A 58 -31.52 14.49 -31.65
CA PRO A 58 -31.46 13.38 -30.72
C PRO A 58 -31.61 13.86 -29.26
N THR A 59 -32.08 12.96 -28.39
CA THR A 59 -32.16 13.22 -26.96
C THR A 59 -30.77 13.38 -26.37
N ALA A 60 -30.52 14.48 -25.65
CA ALA A 60 -29.26 14.74 -25.04
C ALA A 60 -29.00 13.76 -23.88
N GLN A 61 -27.79 13.21 -23.83
CA GLN A 61 -27.33 12.44 -22.68
C GLN A 61 -26.77 13.37 -21.58
N THR A 62 -27.04 13.05 -20.33
CA THR A 62 -26.49 13.75 -19.17
C THR A 62 -25.29 12.99 -18.62
N PHE A 63 -24.22 13.71 -18.24
CA PHE A 63 -23.08 13.11 -17.59
C PHE A 63 -23.23 13.18 -16.06
N THR A 64 -22.75 12.14 -15.40
CA THR A 64 -22.73 12.05 -13.92
C THR A 64 -21.33 12.27 -13.41
N VAL A 65 -21.22 13.02 -12.32
CA VAL A 65 -19.95 13.31 -11.64
C VAL A 65 -19.99 12.73 -10.25
N THR A 66 -18.99 11.93 -9.93
CA THR A 66 -18.79 11.38 -8.58
C THR A 66 -17.63 12.10 -7.91
N ASP A 67 -17.91 12.77 -6.79
CA ASP A 67 -16.92 13.46 -5.99
C ASP A 67 -16.56 12.60 -4.76
N ILE A 68 -15.26 12.38 -4.55
CA ILE A 68 -14.72 11.66 -3.39
C ILE A 68 -13.89 12.64 -2.58
N GLU A 69 -14.27 12.86 -1.33
CA GLU A 69 -13.58 13.77 -0.44
C GLU A 69 -12.61 13.01 0.49
N ALA A 70 -11.40 13.52 0.64
CA ALA A 70 -10.37 12.99 1.51
C ALA A 70 -9.92 14.09 2.48
N THR A 71 -10.18 13.90 3.77
CA THR A 71 -9.75 14.83 4.82
C THR A 71 -8.40 14.39 5.38
N VAL A 72 -7.45 15.32 5.44
CA VAL A 72 -6.09 15.08 5.94
C VAL A 72 -6.10 15.12 7.47
N HIS A 73 -5.48 14.09 8.08
CA HIS A 73 -5.29 13.98 9.52
C HIS A 73 -3.82 14.12 9.89
N GLN A 74 -3.57 14.63 11.10
CA GLN A 74 -2.22 14.79 11.63
C GLN A 74 -1.85 13.57 12.46
N TYR A 75 -0.67 13.01 12.18
CA TYR A 75 -0.06 11.93 12.93
C TYR A 75 1.32 12.35 13.42
N GLY A 76 1.76 11.81 14.53
CA GLY A 76 3.09 12.08 15.06
C GLY A 76 3.40 11.28 16.31
N ASN A 77 4.68 11.21 16.65
CA ASN A 77 5.15 10.61 17.90
C ASN A 77 6.37 11.36 18.43
N LEU A 78 6.64 11.22 19.72
CA LEU A 78 7.69 11.88 20.45
C LEU A 78 8.44 10.87 21.33
N VAL A 79 9.77 10.87 21.23
CA VAL A 79 10.67 10.14 22.13
C VAL A 79 11.47 11.16 22.93
N THR A 80 11.47 11.01 24.24
CA THR A 80 12.23 11.86 25.16
C THR A 80 13.41 11.08 25.72
N MET A 81 14.56 11.71 25.76
CA MET A 81 15.80 11.17 26.33
C MET A 81 16.34 12.13 27.38
N THR A 82 17.06 11.61 28.36
CA THR A 82 17.73 12.40 29.38
C THR A 82 19.15 12.77 28.96
N ASP A 83 19.66 13.88 29.44
CA ASP A 83 21.04 14.33 29.27
C ASP A 83 22.04 13.28 29.77
N VAL A 84 21.78 12.69 30.94
CA VAL A 84 22.62 11.63 31.54
C VAL A 84 22.77 10.44 30.58
N LEU A 85 21.71 10.03 29.89
CA LEU A 85 21.78 8.96 28.91
C LEU A 85 22.66 9.31 27.71
N LEU A 86 22.62 10.57 27.29
CA LEU A 86 23.43 11.07 26.17
C LEU A 86 24.90 11.22 26.54
N ASP A 87 25.21 11.62 27.78
CA ASP A 87 26.56 11.90 28.25
C ASP A 87 27.29 10.64 28.74
N THR A 88 26.55 9.62 29.22
CA THR A 88 27.14 8.41 29.77
C THR A 88 27.25 7.25 28.78
N ASN A 89 26.69 7.37 27.60
CA ASN A 89 26.67 6.29 26.63
C ASN A 89 27.72 6.53 25.52
N ASP A 90 28.59 5.55 25.32
CA ASP A 90 29.64 5.58 24.27
C ASP A 90 29.09 5.50 22.85
N SER A 91 27.85 5.05 22.68
CA SER A 91 27.22 4.92 21.36
C SER A 91 26.46 6.19 20.96
N PRO A 92 26.34 6.50 19.66
CA PRO A 92 25.59 7.68 19.18
C PRO A 92 24.07 7.48 19.32
N VAL A 93 23.57 7.49 20.57
CA VAL A 93 22.17 7.21 20.93
C VAL A 93 21.20 8.10 20.15
N MET A 94 21.49 9.39 20.01
CA MET A 94 20.66 10.35 19.28
C MET A 94 20.46 9.93 17.81
N GLU A 95 21.52 9.43 17.14
CA GLU A 95 21.41 8.98 15.75
C GLU A 95 20.60 7.68 15.64
N GLN A 96 20.80 6.74 16.57
CA GLN A 96 20.06 5.48 16.58
C GLN A 96 18.57 5.71 16.84
N VAL A 97 18.24 6.53 17.83
CA VAL A 97 16.84 6.89 18.13
C VAL A 97 16.20 7.61 16.94
N THR A 98 16.92 8.48 16.26
CA THR A 98 16.43 9.14 15.04
C THR A 98 16.07 8.15 13.95
N GLN A 99 16.89 7.10 13.74
CA GLN A 99 16.59 6.05 12.76
C GLN A 99 15.36 5.22 13.15
N ILE A 100 15.25 4.84 14.45
CA ILE A 100 14.08 4.09 14.96
C ILE A 100 12.79 4.90 14.82
N VAL A 101 12.84 6.18 15.13
CA VAL A 101 11.72 7.10 14.98
C VAL A 101 11.31 7.26 13.51
N GLY A 102 12.27 7.23 12.58
CA GLY A 102 12.01 7.23 11.14
C GLY A 102 11.30 5.96 10.66
N GLU A 103 11.77 4.79 11.13
CA GLU A 103 11.14 3.50 10.86
C GLU A 103 9.69 3.47 11.39
N GLN A 104 9.47 3.91 12.63
CA GLN A 104 8.14 4.02 13.22
C GLN A 104 7.22 4.94 12.41
N ALA A 105 7.74 6.06 11.92
CA ALA A 105 6.97 6.99 11.10
C ALA A 105 6.48 6.31 9.81
N ALA A 106 7.37 5.59 9.11
CA ALA A 106 7.02 4.85 7.91
C ALA A 106 5.98 3.75 8.18
N GLU A 107 6.20 2.95 9.22
CA GLU A 107 5.22 1.92 9.60
C GLU A 107 3.85 2.51 9.93
N THR A 108 3.80 3.62 10.66
CA THR A 108 2.53 4.26 11.04
C THR A 108 1.76 4.73 9.80
N VAL A 109 2.48 5.33 8.85
CA VAL A 109 1.90 5.80 7.59
C VAL A 109 1.37 4.63 6.76
N GLU A 110 2.16 3.58 6.64
CA GLU A 110 1.77 2.42 5.84
C GLU A 110 0.60 1.65 6.48
N ARG A 111 0.59 1.49 7.79
CA ARG A 111 -0.55 0.89 8.53
C ARG A 111 -1.84 1.68 8.35
N MET A 112 -1.76 3.01 8.33
CA MET A 112 -2.93 3.86 8.04
C MET A 112 -3.45 3.61 6.63
N ARG A 113 -2.57 3.54 5.63
CA ARG A 113 -2.92 3.24 4.23
C ARG A 113 -3.56 1.86 4.11
N ILE A 114 -2.93 0.83 4.68
CA ILE A 114 -3.45 -0.54 4.72
C ILE A 114 -4.85 -0.58 5.35
N GLY A 115 -5.06 0.09 6.48
CA GLY A 115 -6.36 0.14 7.15
C GLY A 115 -7.47 0.68 6.27
N VAL A 116 -7.19 1.73 5.49
CA VAL A 116 -8.15 2.29 4.51
C VAL A 116 -8.39 1.33 3.34
N LEU A 117 -7.33 0.75 2.77
CA LEU A 117 -7.43 -0.13 1.61
C LEU A 117 -8.12 -1.46 1.94
N LEU A 118 -7.89 -2.02 3.13
CA LEU A 118 -8.61 -3.20 3.61
C LEU A 118 -10.12 -2.95 3.82
N GLY A 119 -10.54 -1.70 3.95
CA GLY A 119 -11.95 -1.31 3.97
C GLY A 119 -12.67 -1.41 2.61
N GLY A 120 -11.97 -1.78 1.53
CA GLY A 120 -12.56 -1.95 0.21
C GLY A 120 -13.71 -2.96 0.18
N THR A 121 -14.76 -2.66 -0.59
CA THR A 121 -15.98 -3.49 -0.67
C THR A 121 -15.91 -4.60 -1.72
N ASN A 122 -14.95 -4.51 -2.66
CA ASN A 122 -14.78 -5.50 -3.72
C ASN A 122 -13.91 -6.66 -3.22
N VAL A 123 -14.56 -7.70 -2.71
CA VAL A 123 -13.91 -8.86 -2.07
C VAL A 123 -14.10 -10.11 -2.92
N GLU A 124 -13.06 -10.96 -2.98
CA GLU A 124 -13.07 -12.30 -3.55
C GLU A 124 -12.51 -13.28 -2.52
N TYR A 125 -13.22 -14.37 -2.29
CA TYR A 125 -12.79 -15.42 -1.36
C TYR A 125 -12.14 -16.58 -2.14
N ALA A 126 -11.10 -17.18 -1.55
CA ALA A 126 -10.43 -18.32 -2.15
C ALA A 126 -11.40 -19.49 -2.34
N ASN A 127 -12.25 -19.72 -1.34
CA ASN A 127 -13.38 -20.62 -1.39
C ASN A 127 -14.54 -20.07 -0.56
N GLY A 128 -15.73 -20.61 -0.78
CA GLY A 128 -16.94 -20.13 -0.09
C GLY A 128 -17.42 -18.76 -0.56
N THR A 129 -18.30 -18.16 0.24
CA THR A 129 -18.95 -16.86 -0.01
C THR A 129 -18.67 -15.84 1.09
N SER A 130 -18.01 -16.26 2.15
CA SER A 130 -17.69 -15.44 3.33
C SER A 130 -16.30 -15.77 3.87
N ARG A 131 -15.70 -14.87 4.63
CA ARG A 131 -14.41 -15.08 5.28
C ARG A 131 -14.41 -16.34 6.17
N ALA A 132 -15.49 -16.61 6.86
CA ALA A 132 -15.62 -17.75 7.78
C ALA A 132 -15.51 -19.13 7.08
N GLU A 133 -15.58 -19.17 5.75
CA GLU A 133 -15.47 -20.41 4.95
C GLU A 133 -14.07 -20.56 4.33
N VAL A 134 -13.24 -19.52 4.37
CA VAL A 134 -11.94 -19.52 3.70
C VAL A 134 -10.98 -20.48 4.39
N ASN A 135 -10.55 -21.53 3.66
CA ASN A 135 -9.56 -22.50 4.11
C ASN A 135 -8.72 -23.08 2.97
N THR A 136 -8.59 -22.34 1.87
CA THR A 136 -7.74 -22.73 0.74
C THR A 136 -6.73 -21.63 0.44
N PRO A 137 -5.50 -22.01 0.00
CA PRO A 137 -4.49 -21.04 -0.36
C PRO A 137 -4.83 -20.31 -1.66
N ILE A 138 -4.01 -19.35 -2.02
CA ILE A 138 -4.10 -18.68 -3.31
C ILE A 138 -3.90 -19.70 -4.43
N SER A 139 -4.67 -19.57 -5.51
CA SER A 139 -4.60 -20.45 -6.66
C SER A 139 -4.68 -19.66 -7.97
N LEU A 140 -4.13 -20.25 -9.05
CA LEU A 140 -4.18 -19.63 -10.38
C LEU A 140 -5.63 -19.39 -10.88
N PRO A 141 -6.62 -20.28 -10.66
CA PRO A 141 -8.01 -20.01 -11.01
C PRO A 141 -8.58 -18.79 -10.27
N LEU A 142 -8.26 -18.61 -8.98
CA LEU A 142 -8.66 -17.43 -8.21
C LEU A 142 -8.06 -16.17 -8.82
N GLN A 143 -6.75 -16.16 -9.07
CA GLN A 143 -6.06 -15.03 -9.68
C GLN A 143 -6.67 -14.68 -11.05
N ARG A 144 -6.94 -15.67 -11.92
CA ARG A 144 -7.58 -15.44 -13.22
C ARG A 144 -8.99 -14.88 -13.09
N ARG A 145 -9.75 -15.29 -12.08
CA ARG A 145 -11.07 -14.72 -11.76
C ARG A 145 -10.96 -13.24 -11.40
N ILE A 146 -10.00 -12.89 -10.55
CA ILE A 146 -9.76 -11.51 -10.14
C ILE A 146 -9.29 -10.64 -11.31
N THR A 147 -8.31 -11.11 -12.09
CA THR A 147 -7.80 -10.35 -13.24
C THR A 147 -8.86 -10.15 -14.33
N ARG A 148 -9.71 -11.16 -14.56
CA ARG A 148 -10.86 -11.03 -15.46
C ARG A 148 -11.85 -9.99 -14.94
N LYS A 149 -12.14 -9.97 -13.64
CA LYS A 149 -13.04 -9.00 -13.01
C LYS A 149 -12.50 -7.57 -13.19
N LEU A 150 -11.21 -7.35 -12.91
CA LEU A 150 -10.55 -6.05 -13.11
C LEU A 150 -10.60 -5.61 -14.59
N LYS A 151 -10.29 -6.50 -15.53
CA LYS A 151 -10.34 -6.20 -16.97
C LYS A 151 -11.76 -5.87 -17.46
N ASN A 152 -12.78 -6.60 -17.00
CA ASN A 152 -14.19 -6.32 -17.33
C ASN A 152 -14.64 -4.96 -16.81
N GLN A 153 -14.06 -4.49 -15.70
CA GLN A 153 -14.32 -3.17 -15.14
C GLN A 153 -13.44 -2.07 -15.76
N LYS A 154 -12.76 -2.37 -16.88
CA LYS A 154 -11.88 -1.45 -17.61
C LYS A 154 -10.75 -0.87 -16.72
N ALA A 155 -10.29 -1.64 -15.73
CA ALA A 155 -9.18 -1.25 -14.88
C ALA A 155 -7.88 -1.16 -15.68
N ARG A 156 -7.13 -0.08 -15.48
CA ARG A 156 -5.87 0.14 -16.19
C ARG A 156 -4.75 -0.62 -15.49
N MET A 157 -3.91 -1.28 -16.28
CA MET A 157 -2.69 -1.89 -15.77
C MET A 157 -1.66 -0.82 -15.41
N ILE A 158 -0.84 -1.13 -14.42
CA ILE A 158 0.28 -0.29 -14.02
C ILE A 158 1.41 -0.52 -15.04
N THR A 159 1.86 0.57 -15.64
CA THR A 159 3.00 0.57 -16.55
C THR A 159 4.00 1.58 -16.03
N ASP A 160 5.13 1.11 -15.47
CA ASP A 160 6.29 1.95 -15.24
C ASP A 160 7.18 1.86 -16.49
N SER A 161 7.06 2.83 -17.37
CA SER A 161 8.03 2.99 -18.44
C SER A 161 9.23 3.74 -17.90
N ILE A 162 10.32 3.04 -17.68
CA ILE A 162 11.63 3.68 -17.57
C ILE A 162 11.91 4.26 -18.96
N LYS A 163 11.98 5.59 -19.07
CA LYS A 163 12.33 6.25 -20.35
C LYS A 163 13.69 5.74 -20.78
N SER A 164 13.75 5.07 -21.93
CA SER A 164 15.02 4.66 -22.51
C SER A 164 15.85 5.90 -22.82
N THR A 165 17.08 5.93 -22.34
CA THR A 165 18.07 6.91 -22.75
C THR A 165 18.90 6.34 -23.89
N PRO A 166 19.48 7.17 -24.79
CA PRO A 166 20.31 6.69 -25.91
C PRO A 166 21.51 5.84 -25.48
N ARG A 167 21.88 5.84 -24.21
CA ARG A 167 23.02 5.10 -23.65
C ARG A 167 22.70 3.76 -23.01
N PHE A 168 21.41 3.46 -22.75
CA PHE A 168 20.99 2.22 -22.14
C PHE A 168 19.73 1.72 -22.83
N TYR A 169 19.76 0.49 -23.34
CA TYR A 169 18.57 -0.24 -23.75
C TYR A 169 17.82 -0.65 -22.49
N THR A 170 16.92 0.20 -22.00
CA THR A 170 16.01 -0.12 -20.91
C THR A 170 14.72 -0.65 -21.50
N GLU A 171 14.42 -1.92 -21.27
CA GLU A 171 13.09 -2.45 -21.55
C GLU A 171 12.10 -1.86 -20.56
N SER A 172 10.95 -1.42 -21.07
CA SER A 172 9.83 -1.00 -20.21
C SER A 172 9.30 -2.21 -19.45
N VAL A 173 8.93 -2.00 -18.19
CA VAL A 173 8.21 -3.04 -17.41
C VAL A 173 6.92 -3.38 -18.12
N ALA A 174 6.67 -4.67 -18.36
CA ALA A 174 5.42 -5.11 -18.99
C ALA A 174 4.20 -4.64 -18.18
N PRO A 175 3.11 -4.24 -18.85
CA PRO A 175 1.87 -3.85 -18.17
C PRO A 175 1.40 -4.97 -17.25
N CYS A 176 1.14 -4.65 -15.98
CA CYS A 176 0.73 -5.63 -14.99
C CYS A 176 -0.24 -5.04 -13.97
N PHE A 177 -0.96 -5.89 -13.27
CA PHE A 177 -1.58 -5.56 -12.00
C PHE A 177 -0.57 -5.84 -10.89
N VAL A 178 -0.74 -5.17 -9.77
CA VAL A 178 0.10 -5.37 -8.58
C VAL A 178 -0.74 -6.04 -7.51
N ALA A 179 -0.20 -7.09 -6.92
CA ALA A 179 -0.77 -7.75 -5.76
C ALA A 179 0.16 -7.57 -4.56
N VAL A 180 -0.35 -7.07 -3.44
CA VAL A 180 0.40 -6.91 -2.20
C VAL A 180 -0.12 -7.92 -1.18
N CYS A 181 0.78 -8.68 -0.55
CA CYS A 181 0.45 -9.76 0.38
C CYS A 181 1.40 -9.80 1.59
N HIS A 182 1.09 -10.68 2.55
CA HIS A 182 2.00 -11.01 3.64
C HIS A 182 3.07 -12.01 3.17
N PRO A 183 4.30 -11.99 3.72
CA PRO A 183 5.35 -12.96 3.37
C PRO A 183 4.94 -14.42 3.54
N ASP A 184 4.07 -14.75 4.49
CA ASP A 184 3.57 -16.12 4.69
C ASP A 184 2.91 -16.71 3.44
N CYS A 185 2.34 -15.86 2.57
CA CYS A 185 1.74 -16.28 1.31
C CYS A 185 2.79 -16.64 0.24
N GLU A 186 4.08 -16.37 0.46
CA GLU A 186 5.13 -16.50 -0.56
C GLU A 186 5.25 -17.93 -1.10
N ALA A 187 5.25 -18.93 -0.22
CA ALA A 187 5.42 -20.32 -0.60
C ALA A 187 4.28 -20.81 -1.52
N ASP A 188 3.04 -20.43 -1.20
CA ASP A 188 1.87 -20.76 -2.00
C ASP A 188 1.89 -20.03 -3.36
N ILE A 189 2.33 -18.77 -3.40
CA ILE A 189 2.50 -17.99 -4.64
C ILE A 189 3.57 -18.63 -5.53
N ARG A 190 4.71 -19.02 -4.97
CA ARG A 190 5.80 -19.69 -5.72
C ARG A 190 5.40 -21.06 -6.26
N SER A 191 4.45 -21.75 -5.61
CA SER A 191 3.94 -23.03 -6.05
C SER A 191 2.92 -22.93 -7.20
N MET A 192 2.43 -21.72 -7.52
CA MET A 192 1.49 -21.53 -8.61
C MET A 192 2.12 -21.84 -9.98
N PRO A 193 1.38 -22.49 -10.90
CA PRO A 193 1.82 -22.63 -12.28
C PRO A 193 2.13 -21.27 -12.93
N HIS A 194 3.12 -21.23 -13.81
CA HIS A 194 3.58 -20.03 -14.53
C HIS A 194 4.16 -18.93 -13.63
N PHE A 195 4.62 -19.28 -12.43
CA PHE A 195 5.38 -18.35 -11.59
C PHE A 195 6.74 -18.06 -12.25
N ILE A 196 7.09 -16.78 -12.34
CA ILE A 196 8.37 -16.27 -12.83
C ILE A 196 9.06 -15.58 -11.66
N ASP A 197 10.21 -16.08 -11.26
CA ASP A 197 11.00 -15.48 -10.18
C ASP A 197 11.61 -14.16 -10.64
N VAL A 198 11.85 -13.25 -9.72
CA VAL A 198 12.49 -11.93 -9.97
C VAL A 198 13.83 -12.08 -10.69
N LYS A 199 14.62 -13.12 -10.37
CA LYS A 199 15.91 -13.40 -11.04
C LYS A 199 15.78 -13.74 -12.53
N ASP A 200 14.60 -14.16 -12.96
CA ASP A 200 14.34 -14.61 -14.33
C ASP A 200 13.70 -13.51 -15.21
N TYR A 201 13.58 -12.28 -14.70
CA TYR A 201 12.97 -11.15 -15.41
C TYR A 201 13.83 -10.59 -16.57
N GLY A 202 15.06 -11.05 -16.73
CA GLY A 202 16.00 -10.50 -17.72
C GLY A 202 16.35 -9.04 -17.38
N ASN A 203 16.10 -8.12 -18.33
CA ASN A 203 16.41 -6.69 -18.15
C ASN A 203 15.31 -5.90 -17.43
N ALA A 204 14.16 -6.49 -17.14
CA ALA A 204 13.09 -5.81 -16.42
C ALA A 204 13.47 -5.64 -14.94
N GLY A 205 13.60 -4.41 -14.48
CA GLY A 205 13.93 -4.12 -13.08
C GLY A 205 12.78 -4.55 -12.13
N PRO A 206 13.08 -5.28 -11.05
CA PRO A 206 12.09 -5.59 -10.04
C PRO A 206 11.78 -4.35 -9.20
N TRP A 207 10.59 -4.31 -8.63
CA TRP A 207 10.30 -3.41 -7.53
C TRP A 207 10.91 -3.94 -6.23
N GLU A 208 11.14 -3.04 -5.31
CA GLU A 208 11.56 -3.39 -3.97
C GLU A 208 10.50 -4.26 -3.27
N ASN A 209 10.91 -5.34 -2.59
CA ASN A 209 10.04 -6.34 -1.97
C ASN A 209 9.17 -7.15 -2.95
N GLU A 210 9.57 -7.27 -4.19
CA GLU A 210 8.89 -8.10 -5.16
C GLU A 210 9.31 -9.57 -5.05
N ILE A 211 8.32 -10.47 -5.09
CA ILE A 211 8.52 -11.93 -5.03
C ILE A 211 8.70 -12.49 -6.43
N GLY A 212 7.87 -12.07 -7.35
CA GLY A 212 7.80 -12.59 -8.71
C GLY A 212 6.50 -12.21 -9.41
N ALA A 213 6.29 -12.76 -10.58
CA ALA A 213 5.10 -12.52 -11.40
C ALA A 213 4.39 -13.80 -11.79
N VAL A 214 3.06 -13.74 -11.89
CA VAL A 214 2.22 -14.81 -12.43
C VAL A 214 1.22 -14.19 -13.41
N GLU A 215 1.28 -14.57 -14.69
CA GLU A 215 0.31 -14.18 -15.73
C GLU A 215 -0.10 -12.69 -15.74
N GLY A 216 0.87 -11.77 -15.65
CA GLY A 216 0.61 -10.33 -15.69
C GLY A 216 0.15 -9.73 -14.35
N VAL A 217 0.36 -10.44 -13.25
CA VAL A 217 0.26 -9.91 -11.89
C VAL A 217 1.63 -10.02 -11.23
N ARG A 218 2.12 -8.93 -10.67
CA ARG A 218 3.37 -8.89 -9.91
C ARG A 218 3.06 -8.85 -8.42
N TYR A 219 3.70 -9.73 -7.67
CA TYR A 219 3.48 -9.90 -6.23
C TYR A 219 4.55 -9.21 -5.42
N LEU A 220 4.12 -8.32 -4.53
CA LEU A 220 4.96 -7.65 -3.55
C LEU A 220 4.55 -8.10 -2.15
N PHE A 221 5.46 -8.09 -1.21
CA PHE A 221 5.15 -8.42 0.16
C PHE A 221 5.37 -7.25 1.12
N THR A 222 4.58 -7.25 2.19
CA THR A 222 4.76 -6.38 3.35
C THR A 222 4.37 -7.12 4.62
N THR A 223 5.21 -7.04 5.64
CA THR A 223 4.95 -7.64 6.96
C THR A 223 3.86 -6.91 7.74
N LEU A 224 3.46 -5.71 7.27
CA LEU A 224 2.46 -4.88 7.93
C LEU A 224 1.02 -5.31 7.61
N MET A 225 0.83 -6.11 6.57
CA MET A 225 -0.49 -6.65 6.18
C MET A 225 -0.79 -7.93 6.97
N LYS A 226 -1.29 -7.77 8.20
CA LYS A 226 -1.55 -8.88 9.12
C LYS A 226 -2.75 -9.72 8.69
N SER A 227 -2.71 -11.00 9.08
CA SER A 227 -3.85 -11.93 8.96
C SER A 227 -4.96 -11.59 9.96
N TRP A 228 -6.15 -12.13 9.70
CA TRP A 228 -7.25 -12.24 10.65
C TRP A 228 -7.21 -13.63 11.28
N PRO A 229 -6.76 -13.73 12.56
CA PRO A 229 -6.56 -15.02 13.21
C PRO A 229 -7.91 -15.74 13.44
N ASN A 230 -7.97 -17.02 13.10
CA ASN A 230 -9.15 -17.90 13.32
C ASN A 230 -10.47 -17.44 12.70
N GLU A 231 -10.44 -16.55 11.73
CA GLU A 231 -11.66 -16.09 11.05
C GLU A 231 -12.04 -16.94 9.83
N GLY A 232 -11.22 -17.92 9.45
CA GLY A 232 -11.45 -18.79 8.31
C GLY A 232 -12.28 -20.04 8.61
N GLY A 233 -12.31 -20.95 7.64
CA GLY A 233 -12.90 -22.27 7.75
C GLY A 233 -12.06 -23.24 8.60
N ASN A 234 -12.36 -24.53 8.52
CA ASN A 234 -11.58 -25.55 9.24
C ASN A 234 -10.11 -25.51 8.81
N LYS A 235 -9.20 -25.69 9.78
CA LYS A 235 -7.76 -25.74 9.56
C LYS A 235 -7.34 -26.72 8.47
N THR A 236 -7.96 -27.89 8.40
CA THR A 236 -7.73 -28.85 7.30
C THR A 236 -8.78 -28.64 6.23
N ASN A 237 -8.33 -28.38 5.00
CA ASN A 237 -9.23 -28.19 3.87
C ASN A 237 -9.78 -29.56 3.33
N THR A 238 -10.68 -29.49 2.37
CA THR A 238 -11.26 -30.68 1.75
C THR A 238 -10.24 -31.55 0.98
N ALA A 239 -9.13 -30.97 0.55
CA ALA A 239 -8.03 -31.66 -0.12
C ALA A 239 -7.07 -32.37 0.87
N GLY A 240 -7.22 -32.13 2.17
CA GLY A 240 -6.37 -32.70 3.22
C GLY A 240 -5.17 -31.83 3.60
N ASP A 241 -5.01 -30.64 2.99
CA ASP A 241 -3.93 -29.72 3.34
C ASP A 241 -4.24 -29.02 4.66
N THR A 242 -3.20 -28.80 5.46
CA THR A 242 -3.29 -28.09 6.72
C THR A 242 -2.94 -26.62 6.51
N MET A 243 -3.81 -25.71 6.98
CA MET A 243 -3.62 -24.28 6.90
C MET A 243 -3.00 -23.74 8.19
N VAL A 244 -2.32 -22.61 8.09
CA VAL A 244 -1.85 -21.86 9.25
C VAL A 244 -3.04 -21.49 10.15
N SER A 245 -2.88 -21.68 11.44
CA SER A 245 -3.93 -21.44 12.43
C SER A 245 -3.37 -21.01 13.78
N THR A 246 -3.68 -19.83 14.24
CA THR A 246 -3.23 -19.32 15.54
C THR A 246 -3.86 -20.07 16.72
N ALA A 247 -5.16 -20.43 16.65
CA ALA A 247 -5.83 -21.19 17.74
C ALA A 247 -5.90 -22.69 17.49
N GLY A 248 -5.43 -23.18 16.34
CA GLY A 248 -5.33 -24.61 16.04
C GLY A 248 -6.60 -25.28 15.49
N THR A 249 -7.72 -24.60 15.39
CA THR A 249 -9.00 -25.15 14.92
C THR A 249 -9.47 -24.60 13.57
N LYS A 250 -9.35 -23.30 13.38
CA LYS A 250 -9.74 -22.58 12.16
C LYS A 250 -8.52 -21.99 11.47
N ALA A 251 -8.59 -21.87 10.17
CA ALA A 251 -7.56 -21.22 9.38
C ALA A 251 -7.47 -19.72 9.66
N ASP A 252 -6.26 -19.19 9.64
CA ASP A 252 -6.03 -17.76 9.63
C ASP A 252 -6.23 -17.24 8.20
N VAL A 253 -6.93 -16.10 8.06
CA VAL A 253 -7.22 -15.53 6.75
C VAL A 253 -6.28 -14.38 6.46
N TYR A 254 -5.63 -14.43 5.32
CA TYR A 254 -4.69 -13.42 4.86
C TYR A 254 -5.32 -12.60 3.73
N PRO A 255 -5.27 -11.26 3.82
CA PRO A 255 -5.67 -10.40 2.71
C PRO A 255 -4.57 -10.35 1.65
N ILE A 256 -4.97 -10.33 0.38
CA ILE A 256 -4.11 -9.98 -0.76
C ILE A 256 -4.82 -8.87 -1.51
N LEU A 257 -4.19 -7.70 -1.63
CA LEU A 257 -4.75 -6.54 -2.34
C LEU A 257 -4.27 -6.51 -3.78
N PHE A 258 -5.17 -6.75 -4.72
CA PHE A 258 -4.94 -6.59 -6.15
C PHE A 258 -5.27 -5.16 -6.56
N LEU A 259 -4.29 -4.45 -7.08
CA LEU A 259 -4.35 -3.02 -7.39
C LEU A 259 -4.20 -2.79 -8.89
N ALA A 260 -5.06 -1.97 -9.44
CA ALA A 260 -4.89 -1.38 -10.74
C ALA A 260 -4.37 0.07 -10.61
N LYS A 261 -3.97 0.67 -11.72
CA LYS A 261 -3.54 2.06 -11.76
C LYS A 261 -4.67 2.99 -11.30
N ASP A 262 -4.33 3.97 -10.48
CA ASP A 262 -5.25 5.00 -9.97
C ASP A 262 -6.44 4.44 -9.15
N ALA A 263 -6.29 3.26 -8.53
CA ALA A 263 -7.33 2.65 -7.70
C ALA A 263 -7.54 3.45 -6.39
N TYR A 264 -6.50 4.06 -5.85
CA TYR A 264 -6.55 4.85 -4.62
C TYR A 264 -5.70 6.12 -4.73
N GLY A 265 -6.02 7.10 -3.91
CA GLY A 265 -5.35 8.39 -3.83
C GLY A 265 -4.59 8.55 -2.52
N LEU A 266 -3.42 9.16 -2.62
CA LEU A 266 -2.57 9.56 -1.50
C LEU A 266 -2.56 11.09 -1.43
N VAL A 267 -2.92 11.63 -0.29
CA VAL A 267 -3.04 13.08 -0.09
C VAL A 267 -2.10 13.53 1.03
N PRO A 268 -0.82 13.75 0.71
CA PRO A 268 0.11 14.38 1.65
C PRO A 268 -0.08 15.90 1.65
N LEU A 269 -0.05 16.52 2.83
CA LEU A 269 0.07 17.97 2.94
C LEU A 269 1.55 18.34 2.73
N LYS A 270 1.85 19.37 1.95
CA LYS A 270 3.20 19.81 1.57
C LYS A 270 4.00 18.81 0.68
N GLY A 271 3.38 17.80 0.12
CA GLY A 271 4.08 16.85 -0.75
C GLY A 271 5.21 16.10 -0.07
N ALA A 272 6.42 16.14 -0.62
CA ALA A 272 7.59 15.45 -0.08
C ALA A 272 8.01 15.91 1.34
N GLU A 273 7.62 17.13 1.74
CA GLU A 273 7.87 17.66 3.09
C GLU A 273 6.77 17.29 4.10
N SER A 274 5.88 16.37 3.74
CA SER A 274 4.80 15.92 4.62
C SER A 274 5.32 15.34 5.93
N LEU A 275 6.43 14.62 5.91
CA LEU A 275 7.10 14.12 7.10
C LEU A 275 8.08 15.19 7.63
N THR A 276 7.76 15.76 8.78
CA THR A 276 8.60 16.78 9.43
C THR A 276 9.26 16.17 10.67
N PRO A 277 10.57 15.87 10.63
CA PRO A 277 11.31 15.48 11.81
C PRO A 277 11.56 16.69 12.69
N VAL A 278 11.53 16.49 14.00
CA VAL A 278 11.83 17.48 15.01
C VAL A 278 12.86 16.91 15.96
N ILE A 279 14.03 17.55 16.04
CA ILE A 279 15.09 17.18 16.97
C ILE A 279 15.38 18.39 17.83
N ILE A 280 15.26 18.23 19.12
CA ILE A 280 15.53 19.24 20.13
C ILE A 280 16.61 18.69 21.04
N ASN A 281 17.80 19.29 20.99
CA ASN A 281 18.86 19.02 21.93
C ASN A 281 18.54 19.65 23.29
N PRO A 282 19.14 19.13 24.39
CA PRO A 282 18.98 19.75 25.70
C PRO A 282 19.26 21.25 25.65
N SER A 283 18.34 22.05 26.10
CA SER A 283 18.47 23.50 26.11
C SER A 283 17.66 24.11 27.25
N HIS A 284 18.15 25.20 27.80
CA HIS A 284 17.48 25.93 28.88
C HIS A 284 16.17 26.55 28.36
N THR A 285 15.05 26.06 28.87
CA THR A 285 13.70 26.56 28.56
C THR A 285 12.93 26.78 29.85
N GLU A 286 11.83 27.52 29.79
CA GLU A 286 10.95 27.73 30.96
C GLU A 286 10.40 26.41 31.51
N SER A 287 10.15 25.38 30.64
CA SER A 287 9.65 24.06 31.02
C SER A 287 10.76 23.08 31.43
N ASP A 288 12.02 23.37 31.09
CA ASP A 288 13.22 22.59 31.42
C ASP A 288 14.42 23.52 31.72
N PRO A 289 14.45 24.17 32.94
CA PRO A 289 15.46 25.15 33.27
C PRO A 289 16.88 24.55 33.35
N LEU A 290 17.01 23.27 33.64
CA LEU A 290 18.29 22.57 33.77
C LEU A 290 18.76 21.89 32.49
N ALA A 291 17.99 21.98 31.39
CA ALA A 291 18.31 21.38 30.11
C ALA A 291 18.54 19.85 30.17
N GLN A 292 17.71 19.13 30.92
CA GLN A 292 17.88 17.70 31.20
C GLN A 292 17.19 16.78 30.16
N ARG A 293 16.53 17.35 29.15
CA ARG A 293 15.72 16.59 28.20
C ARG A 293 16.10 16.88 26.75
N ALA A 294 16.33 15.81 25.99
CA ALA A 294 16.39 15.85 24.54
C ALA A 294 15.13 15.20 23.96
N HIS A 295 14.69 15.68 22.82
CA HIS A 295 13.49 15.18 22.16
C HIS A 295 13.77 14.87 20.71
N VAL A 296 13.34 13.66 20.27
CA VAL A 296 13.26 13.29 18.87
C VAL A 296 11.82 12.97 18.55
N ALA A 297 11.28 13.67 17.59
CA ALA A 297 9.87 13.54 17.21
C ALA A 297 9.69 13.59 15.70
N TRP A 298 8.54 13.14 15.25
CA TRP A 298 8.09 13.35 13.88
C TRP A 298 6.61 13.72 13.87
N LYS A 299 6.21 14.43 12.85
CA LYS A 299 4.82 14.67 12.55
C LYS A 299 4.59 14.66 11.06
N THR A 300 3.42 14.19 10.65
CA THR A 300 2.99 14.21 9.25
C THR A 300 1.51 14.54 9.16
N MET A 301 1.10 15.12 8.05
CA MET A 301 -0.31 15.35 7.73
C MET A 301 -0.61 14.69 6.39
N GLN A 302 -1.35 13.61 6.40
CA GLN A 302 -1.71 12.87 5.19
C GLN A 302 -2.97 12.04 5.38
N THR A 303 -3.50 11.57 4.27
CA THR A 303 -4.59 10.61 4.23
C THR A 303 -4.51 9.75 2.98
N CYS A 304 -5.22 8.62 3.01
CA CYS A 304 -5.42 7.73 1.87
C CYS A 304 -6.92 7.60 1.63
N VAL A 305 -7.33 7.48 0.37
CA VAL A 305 -8.74 7.27 0.01
C VAL A 305 -8.84 6.34 -1.19
N ILE A 306 -9.83 5.46 -1.20
CA ILE A 306 -10.12 4.59 -2.34
C ILE A 306 -10.87 5.43 -3.39
N LEU A 307 -10.28 5.59 -4.58
CA LEU A 307 -10.86 6.38 -5.66
C LEU A 307 -11.86 5.56 -6.50
N ASN A 308 -11.56 4.29 -6.70
CA ASN A 308 -12.43 3.41 -7.46
C ASN A 308 -12.45 2.01 -6.85
N GLN A 309 -13.55 1.64 -6.20
CA GLN A 309 -13.74 0.31 -5.62
C GLN A 309 -13.65 -0.82 -6.66
N ALA A 310 -14.02 -0.55 -7.91
CA ALA A 310 -13.98 -1.54 -8.99
C ALA A 310 -12.55 -1.85 -9.48
N TRP A 311 -11.60 -0.96 -9.26
CA TRP A 311 -10.21 -1.08 -9.71
C TRP A 311 -9.27 -1.65 -8.64
N MET A 312 -9.83 -2.06 -7.52
CA MET A 312 -9.15 -2.75 -6.46
C MET A 312 -9.95 -3.97 -6.03
N VAL A 313 -9.29 -5.10 -5.82
CA VAL A 313 -9.91 -6.33 -5.32
C VAL A 313 -9.12 -6.82 -4.11
N ARG A 314 -9.82 -7.07 -3.01
CA ARG A 314 -9.26 -7.77 -1.86
C ARG A 314 -9.56 -9.24 -1.99
N ALA A 315 -8.54 -10.06 -2.19
CA ALA A 315 -8.64 -11.51 -2.07
C ALA A 315 -8.41 -11.92 -0.62
N GLU A 316 -9.23 -12.81 -0.11
CA GLU A 316 -9.08 -13.41 1.21
C GLU A 316 -8.76 -14.89 1.04
N VAL A 317 -7.58 -15.27 1.50
CA VAL A 317 -7.00 -16.62 1.30
C VAL A 317 -6.49 -17.18 2.63
N ALA A 318 -6.43 -18.49 2.74
CA ALA A 318 -5.65 -19.15 3.79
C ALA A 318 -4.21 -19.36 3.30
N VAL A 319 -3.32 -19.79 4.18
CA VAL A 319 -1.92 -20.08 3.87
C VAL A 319 -1.61 -21.50 4.32
N THR A 320 -0.89 -22.26 3.49
CA THR A 320 -0.49 -23.62 3.80
C THR A 320 0.53 -23.65 4.94
N ALA A 321 0.32 -24.52 5.92
CA ALA A 321 1.27 -24.76 6.99
C ALA A 321 2.33 -25.77 6.49
N TYR A 322 3.54 -25.29 6.21
CA TYR A 322 4.69 -26.09 5.79
C TYR A 322 5.47 -26.63 6.99
#